data_6393211fb20bdf79f6f4b6a4d5b632d0
#
_entry.id   6393211fb20bdf79f6f4b6a4d5b632d0
#
_cell.length_a   1.000
_cell.length_b   1.000
_cell.length_c   1.000
_cell.angle_alpha   90.00
_cell.angle_beta   90.00
_cell.angle_gamma   90.00
#
_symmetry.space_group_name_H-M   'P 1'
#
loop_
_entity.id
_entity.type
_entity.pdbx_description
1 polymer ?
#
loop_
_entity_poly.entity_id
_entity_poly.type
_entity_poly.pdbx_seq_one_letter_code
_entity_poly.pdbx_strand_id
1 'polypeptide(L)'
;IVEAGDTISGLFGARDWSASVSANTRFYGMFTFGESSRLKAIRRVLSPSISASYTPERSRIRSQQLGADLMEWNPWESSRFTPLDIRESGAINFSLGQNLEAKVLDRSTGKLKKIKIIDSFTSSSGYNFLADSLQLADINSRGFTNLFNKVNLNVNSTHTAYARDTSGVVINKFLYDRGEGLMRLKRATAAVGTSLNGGKDAGFPWSTKIDYTMNLGRNWNQSLQGDTTAITHGFAVRGGVQLFTKWDIDFQTGYDLVLKEFTPTAINLHWDLHCWELTFNWIPIGLRQSF
;
A
#
# COMPACT_ATOMS: atom_id res chain seq x y z
N ILE A 1 -8.82 48.19 33.47
CA ILE A 1 -9.71 48.81 32.47
C ILE A 1 -9.95 47.68 31.46
N VAL A 2 -11.13 47.07 31.48
CA VAL A 2 -11.56 46.12 30.45
C VAL A 2 -12.12 47.00 29.34
N GLU A 3 -11.38 47.14 28.26
CA GLU A 3 -11.93 47.72 27.03
C GLU A 3 -13.04 46.78 26.55
N ALA A 4 -14.22 47.32 26.37
CA ALA A 4 -15.33 46.60 25.78
C ALA A 4 -14.94 46.30 24.35
N GLY A 5 -14.69 45.03 24.03
CA GLY A 5 -14.38 44.60 22.69
C GLY A 5 -15.55 44.86 21.77
N ASP A 6 -15.30 45.52 20.63
CA ASP A 6 -16.32 45.70 19.59
C ASP A 6 -16.80 44.34 19.10
N THR A 7 -18.10 44.10 19.18
CA THR A 7 -18.72 42.88 18.71
C THR A 7 -18.97 42.99 17.22
N ILE A 8 -18.25 42.24 16.43
CA ILE A 8 -18.48 42.17 14.99
C ILE A 8 -19.59 41.12 14.73
N SER A 9 -20.77 41.63 14.38
CA SER A 9 -21.93 40.81 14.04
C SER A 9 -22.09 40.72 12.52
N GLY A 10 -22.38 39.53 12.00
CA GLY A 10 -22.57 39.30 10.58
C GLY A 10 -22.74 37.84 10.22
N LEU A 11 -23.10 37.59 8.96
CA LEU A 11 -23.12 36.25 8.39
C LEU A 11 -21.77 35.97 7.74
N PHE A 12 -21.02 35.05 8.31
CA PHE A 12 -19.71 34.65 7.78
C PHE A 12 -19.81 33.33 7.03
N GLY A 13 -19.56 33.34 5.73
CA GLY A 13 -19.51 32.16 4.90
C GLY A 13 -18.09 31.70 4.64
N ALA A 14 -17.80 30.41 4.82
CA ALA A 14 -16.58 29.76 4.36
C ALA A 14 -16.88 29.07 3.03
N ARG A 15 -16.04 29.31 2.02
CA ARG A 15 -16.19 28.73 0.67
C ARG A 15 -14.85 28.18 0.23
N ASP A 16 -14.85 26.97 -0.26
CA ASP A 16 -13.69 26.29 -0.80
C ASP A 16 -13.99 25.81 -2.21
N TRP A 17 -12.95 25.75 -3.01
CA TRP A 17 -13.03 25.13 -4.32
C TRP A 17 -11.70 24.45 -4.65
N SER A 18 -11.78 23.40 -5.43
CA SER A 18 -10.65 22.73 -6.03
C SER A 18 -10.97 22.43 -7.49
N ALA A 19 -10.00 22.45 -8.33
CA ALA A 19 -10.12 22.06 -9.72
C ALA A 19 -9.27 20.81 -9.97
N SER A 20 -9.81 19.85 -10.71
CA SER A 20 -9.05 18.70 -11.14
C SER A 20 -9.44 18.29 -12.56
N VAL A 21 -8.45 17.81 -13.30
CA VAL A 21 -8.61 17.23 -14.62
C VAL A 21 -7.88 15.90 -14.67
N SER A 22 -8.47 14.89 -15.29
CA SER A 22 -7.83 13.60 -15.45
C SER A 22 -8.04 13.05 -16.86
N ALA A 23 -7.01 12.36 -17.35
CA ALA A 23 -7.05 11.64 -18.61
C ALA A 23 -6.55 10.21 -18.38
N ASN A 24 -7.26 9.25 -18.93
CA ASN A 24 -6.88 7.85 -18.90
C ASN A 24 -7.16 7.21 -20.25
N THR A 25 -6.35 6.21 -20.60
CA THR A 25 -6.55 5.46 -21.84
C THR A 25 -6.08 4.02 -21.65
N ARG A 26 -6.31 3.18 -22.65
CA ARG A 26 -5.86 1.80 -22.66
C ARG A 26 -5.24 1.44 -24.00
N PHE A 27 -4.04 0.88 -23.95
CA PHE A 27 -3.35 0.33 -25.11
C PHE A 27 -3.36 -1.19 -25.01
N TYR A 28 -3.71 -1.83 -26.11
CA TYR A 28 -3.79 -3.28 -26.20
C TYR A 28 -2.70 -3.78 -27.17
N GLY A 29 -1.85 -4.67 -26.68
CA GLY A 29 -0.89 -5.38 -27.50
C GLY A 29 -1.20 -6.88 -27.48
N MET A 30 -1.12 -7.54 -28.61
CA MET A 30 -1.28 -8.98 -28.73
C MET A 30 -0.19 -9.54 -29.63
N PHE A 31 0.54 -10.52 -29.10
CA PHE A 31 1.54 -11.29 -29.84
C PHE A 31 1.03 -12.70 -30.01
N THR A 32 0.98 -13.18 -31.24
CA THR A 32 0.55 -14.55 -31.58
C THR A 32 1.75 -15.41 -31.95
N PHE A 33 1.72 -16.66 -31.54
CA PHE A 33 2.77 -17.64 -31.81
C PHE A 33 2.26 -18.70 -32.80
N GLY A 34 3.16 -19.39 -33.46
CA GLY A 34 2.83 -20.40 -34.47
C GLY A 34 1.98 -21.55 -33.94
N GLU A 35 1.36 -22.29 -34.87
CA GLU A 35 0.41 -23.36 -34.55
C GLU A 35 1.02 -24.50 -33.72
N SER A 36 2.30 -24.79 -33.90
CA SER A 36 3.03 -25.83 -33.15
C SER A 36 3.35 -25.42 -31.70
N SER A 37 3.29 -24.13 -31.40
CA SER A 37 3.61 -23.61 -30.05
C SER A 37 2.48 -23.91 -29.06
N ARG A 38 2.85 -24.34 -27.84
CA ARG A 38 1.92 -24.47 -26.72
C ARG A 38 1.38 -23.10 -26.27
N LEU A 39 2.21 -22.08 -26.32
CA LEU A 39 1.83 -20.69 -26.08
C LEU A 39 1.27 -20.12 -27.39
N LYS A 40 -0.01 -19.83 -27.43
CA LYS A 40 -0.70 -19.37 -28.65
C LYS A 40 -0.70 -17.85 -28.79
N ALA A 41 -0.85 -17.15 -27.69
CA ALA A 41 -0.81 -15.69 -27.70
C ALA A 41 -0.43 -15.13 -26.32
N ILE A 42 0.18 -13.96 -26.32
CA ILE A 42 0.35 -13.10 -25.15
C ILE A 42 -0.42 -11.81 -25.42
N ARG A 43 -1.27 -11.43 -24.50
CA ARG A 43 -2.00 -10.16 -24.49
C ARG A 43 -1.47 -9.29 -23.38
N ARG A 44 -1.05 -8.08 -23.72
CA ARG A 44 -0.66 -7.02 -22.77
C ARG A 44 -1.67 -5.88 -22.85
N VAL A 45 -2.08 -5.39 -21.70
CA VAL A 45 -2.88 -4.17 -21.57
C VAL A 45 -2.08 -3.16 -20.78
N LEU A 46 -1.91 -1.98 -21.32
CA LEU A 46 -1.29 -0.83 -20.67
C LEU A 46 -2.38 0.22 -20.41
N SER A 47 -2.47 0.71 -19.20
CA SER A 47 -3.47 1.68 -18.77
C SER A 47 -2.77 2.89 -18.14
N PRO A 48 -2.20 3.81 -18.95
CA PRO A 48 -1.67 5.06 -18.42
C PRO A 48 -2.80 5.98 -17.96
N SER A 49 -2.55 6.69 -16.88
CA SER A 49 -3.41 7.77 -16.43
C SER A 49 -2.56 8.95 -15.94
N ILE A 50 -3.07 10.14 -16.16
CA ILE A 50 -2.53 11.40 -15.67
C ILE A 50 -3.66 12.23 -15.09
N SER A 51 -3.42 12.89 -13.97
CA SER A 51 -4.36 13.84 -13.40
C SER A 51 -3.61 15.05 -12.85
N ALA A 52 -4.21 16.22 -13.01
CA ALA A 52 -3.74 17.45 -12.40
C ALA A 52 -4.81 17.96 -11.45
N SER A 53 -4.39 18.44 -10.28
CA SER A 53 -5.28 19.03 -9.29
C SER A 53 -4.67 20.31 -8.73
N TYR A 54 -5.53 21.27 -8.45
CA TYR A 54 -5.15 22.53 -7.83
C TYR A 54 -6.20 22.95 -6.80
N THR A 55 -5.76 23.35 -5.63
CA THR A 55 -6.57 23.90 -4.57
C THR A 55 -5.89 25.20 -4.09
N PRO A 56 -6.53 26.37 -4.20
CA PRO A 56 -5.93 27.61 -3.76
C PRO A 56 -5.89 27.72 -2.24
N GLU A 57 -4.98 28.53 -1.76
CA GLU A 57 -4.90 28.87 -0.34
C GLU A 57 -6.20 29.59 0.11
N ARG A 58 -6.67 29.23 1.29
CA ARG A 58 -7.80 29.87 1.95
C ARG A 58 -7.55 30.00 3.43
N SER A 59 -7.20 31.23 3.86
CA SER A 59 -7.17 31.57 5.27
C SER A 59 -8.57 31.87 5.79
N ARG A 60 -8.88 31.41 6.97
CA ARG A 60 -10.10 31.72 7.71
C ARG A 60 -9.95 32.99 8.55
N ILE A 61 -8.73 33.44 8.71
CA ILE A 61 -8.42 34.68 9.40
C ILE A 61 -8.92 35.86 8.57
N ARG A 62 -9.61 36.76 9.21
CA ARG A 62 -10.05 38.04 8.66
C ARG A 62 -9.21 39.13 9.26
N SER A 63 -8.84 40.10 8.47
CA SER A 63 -8.14 41.28 8.91
C SER A 63 -9.04 42.52 8.74
N GLN A 64 -9.10 43.36 9.73
CA GLN A 64 -9.82 44.64 9.71
C GLN A 64 -8.94 45.71 10.30
N GLN A 65 -8.91 46.85 9.64
CA GLN A 65 -8.18 48.03 10.15
C GLN A 65 -9.08 48.78 11.13
N LEU A 66 -8.65 48.86 12.37
CA LEU A 66 -9.27 49.71 13.42
C LEU A 66 -8.30 50.83 13.77
N GLY A 67 -8.54 52.02 13.23
CA GLY A 67 -7.63 53.14 13.40
C GLY A 67 -6.26 52.89 12.77
N ALA A 68 -5.19 52.90 13.56
CA ALA A 68 -3.82 52.61 13.11
C ALA A 68 -3.44 51.13 13.21
N ASP A 69 -4.23 50.32 13.92
CA ASP A 69 -3.92 48.92 14.17
C ASP A 69 -4.66 48.00 13.21
N LEU A 70 -3.98 46.94 12.77
CA LEU A 70 -4.56 45.84 12.00
C LEU A 70 -4.96 44.72 12.97
N MET A 71 -6.26 44.51 13.11
CA MET A 71 -6.79 43.42 13.94
C MET A 71 -7.08 42.18 13.09
N GLU A 72 -6.46 41.08 13.45
CA GLU A 72 -6.73 39.77 12.84
C GLU A 72 -7.60 38.94 13.78
N TRP A 73 -8.62 38.31 13.23
CA TRP A 73 -9.58 37.52 13.99
C TRP A 73 -10.17 36.38 13.15
N ASN A 74 -10.55 35.30 13.82
CA ASN A 74 -11.22 34.17 13.20
C ASN A 74 -12.71 34.18 13.55
N PRO A 75 -13.63 34.41 12.56
CA PRO A 75 -15.07 34.47 12.84
C PRO A 75 -15.66 33.15 13.38
N TRP A 76 -14.95 32.06 13.23
CA TRP A 76 -15.41 30.72 13.64
C TRP A 76 -14.74 30.18 14.89
N GLU A 77 -13.89 30.96 15.58
CA GLU A 77 -13.11 30.53 16.75
C GLU A 77 -13.98 29.92 17.86
N SER A 78 -15.15 30.56 18.12
CA SER A 78 -16.15 30.07 19.08
C SER A 78 -17.26 29.22 18.47
N SER A 79 -17.17 28.90 17.18
CA SER A 79 -18.17 28.11 16.48
C SER A 79 -18.04 26.61 16.81
N ARG A 80 -19.19 25.91 16.86
CA ARG A 80 -19.21 24.44 16.98
C ARG A 80 -18.51 23.73 15.82
N PHE A 81 -18.45 24.35 14.65
CA PHE A 81 -17.78 23.84 13.44
C PHE A 81 -16.85 24.93 12.92
N THR A 82 -15.60 24.84 13.28
CA THR A 82 -14.56 25.74 12.78
C THR A 82 -14.00 25.22 11.45
N PRO A 83 -14.20 25.92 10.32
CA PRO A 83 -13.58 25.53 9.06
C PRO A 83 -12.06 25.64 9.16
N LEU A 84 -11.36 24.63 8.66
CA LEU A 84 -9.89 24.63 8.65
C LEU A 84 -9.34 25.56 7.56
N ASP A 85 -8.18 26.13 7.82
CA ASP A 85 -7.40 26.80 6.79
C ASP A 85 -6.96 25.79 5.74
N ILE A 86 -7.08 26.16 4.48
CA ILE A 86 -6.63 25.35 3.36
C ILE A 86 -5.33 25.93 2.85
N ARG A 87 -4.29 25.11 2.87
CA ARG A 87 -3.03 25.45 2.22
C ARG A 87 -3.14 25.23 0.72
N GLU A 88 -2.50 26.11 -0.03
CA GLU A 88 -2.37 25.93 -1.46
C GLU A 88 -1.74 24.56 -1.77
N SER A 89 -2.35 23.84 -2.68
CA SER A 89 -1.84 22.56 -3.14
C SER A 89 -2.03 22.39 -4.63
N GLY A 90 -1.00 21.91 -5.30
CA GLY A 90 -1.03 21.68 -6.74
C GLY A 90 -0.15 20.51 -7.12
N ALA A 91 -0.73 19.51 -7.76
CA ALA A 91 0.01 18.31 -8.13
C ALA A 91 -0.45 17.73 -9.46
N ILE A 92 0.49 17.15 -10.18
CA ILE A 92 0.25 16.27 -11.31
C ILE A 92 0.59 14.86 -10.87
N ASN A 93 -0.38 13.95 -10.95
CA ASN A 93 -0.17 12.54 -10.64
C ASN A 93 -0.20 11.74 -11.94
N PHE A 94 0.66 10.75 -12.04
CA PHE A 94 0.70 9.84 -13.16
C PHE A 94 0.81 8.40 -12.68
N SER A 95 0.13 7.51 -13.38
CA SER A 95 0.23 6.09 -13.12
C SER A 95 0.21 5.29 -14.41
N LEU A 96 0.85 4.13 -14.37
CA LEU A 96 0.87 3.16 -15.45
C LEU A 96 0.44 1.80 -14.91
N GLY A 97 -0.78 1.42 -15.24
CA GLY A 97 -1.31 0.09 -14.97
C GLY A 97 -0.96 -0.89 -16.09
N GLN A 98 -0.68 -2.13 -15.75
CA GLN A 98 -0.34 -3.21 -16.69
C GLN A 98 -0.99 -4.52 -16.28
N ASN A 99 -1.49 -5.25 -17.28
CA ASN A 99 -1.94 -6.64 -17.16
C ASN A 99 -1.27 -7.48 -18.24
N LEU A 100 -0.94 -8.72 -17.92
CA LEU A 100 -0.33 -9.65 -18.86
C LEU A 100 -1.05 -10.98 -18.77
N GLU A 101 -1.59 -11.44 -19.90
CA GLU A 101 -2.31 -12.68 -20.03
C GLU A 101 -1.70 -13.54 -21.14
N ALA A 102 -1.66 -14.85 -20.91
CA ALA A 102 -1.24 -15.82 -21.91
C ALA A 102 -2.41 -16.73 -22.31
N LYS A 103 -2.47 -17.08 -23.58
CA LYS A 103 -3.35 -18.10 -24.12
C LYS A 103 -2.53 -19.35 -24.40
N VAL A 104 -2.80 -20.44 -23.68
CA VAL A 104 -2.01 -21.68 -23.73
C VAL A 104 -2.91 -22.84 -24.15
N LEU A 105 -2.37 -23.76 -24.97
CA LEU A 105 -3.04 -25.01 -25.30
C LEU A 105 -2.88 -26.00 -24.15
N ASP A 106 -4.00 -26.38 -23.54
CA ASP A 106 -4.03 -27.47 -22.56
C ASP A 106 -3.97 -28.80 -23.27
N ARG A 107 -2.88 -29.54 -23.07
CA ARG A 107 -2.66 -30.84 -23.73
C ARG A 107 -3.61 -31.93 -23.26
N SER A 108 -4.15 -31.84 -22.06
CA SER A 108 -5.05 -32.84 -21.49
C SER A 108 -6.46 -32.74 -22.08
N THR A 109 -6.89 -31.54 -22.40
CA THR A 109 -8.25 -31.26 -22.89
C THR A 109 -8.29 -30.85 -24.35
N GLY A 110 -7.15 -30.54 -24.97
CA GLY A 110 -7.08 -29.95 -26.32
C GLY A 110 -7.67 -28.53 -26.42
N LYS A 111 -8.06 -27.92 -25.32
CA LYS A 111 -8.72 -26.61 -25.26
C LYS A 111 -7.74 -25.48 -24.98
N LEU A 112 -8.05 -24.30 -25.47
CA LEU A 112 -7.30 -23.09 -25.17
C LEU A 112 -7.67 -22.60 -23.76
N LYS A 113 -6.65 -22.45 -22.89
CA LYS A 113 -6.79 -21.93 -21.55
C LYS A 113 -6.14 -20.55 -21.47
N LYS A 114 -6.85 -19.60 -20.86
CA LYS A 114 -6.33 -18.28 -20.55
C LYS A 114 -5.69 -18.32 -19.16
N ILE A 115 -4.43 -17.90 -19.07
CA ILE A 115 -3.67 -17.81 -17.84
C ILE A 115 -3.27 -16.35 -17.65
N LYS A 116 -3.58 -15.78 -16.51
CA LYS A 116 -3.09 -14.48 -16.11
C LYS A 116 -1.67 -14.65 -15.58
N ILE A 117 -0.70 -13.97 -16.21
CA ILE A 117 0.70 -13.96 -15.77
C ILE A 117 0.89 -12.82 -14.76
N ILE A 118 0.30 -11.66 -15.06
CA ILE A 118 0.25 -10.50 -14.18
C ILE A 118 -1.21 -10.03 -14.15
N ASP A 119 -1.87 -10.23 -13.01
CA ASP A 119 -3.25 -9.75 -12.82
C ASP A 119 -3.31 -8.24 -12.81
N SER A 120 -2.39 -7.62 -12.09
CA SER A 120 -2.20 -6.18 -12.08
C SER A 120 -0.77 -5.82 -11.68
N PHE A 121 -0.21 -4.84 -12.37
CA PHE A 121 1.00 -4.17 -11.97
C PHE A 121 0.78 -2.67 -12.19
N THR A 122 1.01 -1.85 -11.17
CA THR A 122 0.81 -0.41 -11.25
C THR A 122 2.04 0.29 -10.71
N SER A 123 2.57 1.23 -11.49
CA SER A 123 3.59 2.17 -11.04
C SER A 123 2.99 3.56 -11.03
N SER A 124 3.17 4.30 -9.95
CA SER A 124 2.62 5.64 -9.79
C SER A 124 3.60 6.57 -9.12
N SER A 125 3.52 7.84 -9.48
CA SER A 125 4.24 8.94 -8.84
C SER A 125 3.45 10.24 -9.03
N GLY A 126 3.94 11.32 -8.42
CA GLY A 126 3.35 12.64 -8.53
C GLY A 126 4.42 13.72 -8.62
N TYR A 127 4.05 14.86 -9.17
CA TYR A 127 4.88 16.04 -9.25
C TYR A 127 4.12 17.21 -8.61
N ASN A 128 4.64 17.74 -7.50
CA ASN A 128 4.09 18.91 -6.82
C ASN A 128 4.73 20.16 -7.42
N PHE A 129 4.01 20.88 -8.27
CA PHE A 129 4.54 22.05 -8.96
C PHE A 129 4.58 23.33 -8.10
N LEU A 130 4.02 23.28 -6.89
CA LEU A 130 4.05 24.36 -5.91
C LEU A 130 5.17 24.19 -4.87
N ALA A 131 5.80 23.03 -4.81
CA ALA A 131 6.89 22.81 -3.87
C ALA A 131 8.17 23.48 -4.34
N ASP A 132 8.89 24.13 -3.43
CA ASP A 132 10.19 24.78 -3.72
C ASP A 132 11.31 23.77 -3.96
N SER A 133 11.17 22.56 -3.45
CA SER A 133 12.16 21.49 -3.58
C SER A 133 11.51 20.11 -3.53
N LEU A 134 12.24 19.10 -4.03
CA LEU A 134 11.80 17.70 -4.02
C LEU A 134 10.40 17.51 -4.65
N GLN A 135 10.17 18.19 -5.75
CA GLN A 135 8.87 18.26 -6.42
C GLN A 135 8.35 16.90 -6.92
N LEU A 136 9.25 15.99 -7.32
CA LEU A 136 8.88 14.65 -7.77
C LEU A 136 8.72 13.71 -6.56
N ALA A 137 7.55 13.14 -6.41
CA ALA A 137 7.31 12.15 -5.37
C ALA A 137 8.03 10.82 -5.66
N ASP A 138 8.18 10.00 -4.63
CA ASP A 138 8.68 8.65 -4.79
C ASP A 138 7.80 7.84 -5.76
N ILE A 139 8.43 6.98 -6.55
CA ILE A 139 7.73 6.07 -7.45
C ILE A 139 7.35 4.82 -6.69
N ASN A 140 6.06 4.59 -6.59
CA ASN A 140 5.48 3.43 -5.92
C ASN A 140 5.00 2.43 -6.96
N SER A 141 5.53 1.20 -6.89
CA SER A 141 5.12 0.10 -7.77
C SER A 141 4.46 -1.00 -6.95
N ARG A 142 3.34 -1.52 -7.44
CA ARG A 142 2.60 -2.62 -6.82
C ARG A 142 2.25 -3.64 -7.88
N GLY A 143 2.59 -4.89 -7.62
CA GLY A 143 2.28 -6.02 -8.46
C GLY A 143 1.47 -7.07 -7.70
N PHE A 144 0.48 -7.61 -8.37
CA PHE A 144 -0.32 -8.72 -7.87
C PHE A 144 -0.55 -9.73 -8.99
N THR A 145 -0.44 -11.00 -8.65
CA THR A 145 -0.91 -12.07 -9.52
C THR A 145 -1.35 -13.28 -8.70
N ASN A 146 -2.38 -13.94 -9.19
CA ASN A 146 -2.84 -15.23 -8.67
C ASN A 146 -2.51 -16.34 -9.68
N LEU A 147 -1.44 -17.06 -9.41
CA LEU A 147 -0.98 -18.14 -10.26
C LEU A 147 -1.81 -19.39 -10.04
N PHE A 148 -2.42 -19.88 -11.13
CA PHE A 148 -3.22 -21.12 -11.15
C PHE A 148 -4.39 -21.14 -10.16
N ASN A 149 -4.88 -19.96 -9.71
CA ASN A 149 -5.90 -19.80 -8.67
C ASN A 149 -5.52 -20.43 -7.32
N LYS A 150 -4.24 -20.60 -7.06
CA LYS A 150 -3.73 -21.24 -5.83
C LYS A 150 -2.66 -20.44 -5.12
N VAL A 151 -1.79 -19.76 -5.86
CA VAL A 151 -0.64 -19.05 -5.30
C VAL A 151 -0.79 -17.56 -5.58
N ASN A 152 -0.91 -16.79 -4.53
CA ASN A 152 -0.94 -15.32 -4.58
C ASN A 152 0.48 -14.79 -4.46
N LEU A 153 0.88 -13.94 -5.39
CA LEU A 153 2.13 -13.19 -5.35
C LEU A 153 1.81 -11.71 -5.27
N ASN A 154 2.35 -11.03 -4.27
CA ASN A 154 2.29 -9.59 -4.09
C ASN A 154 3.70 -9.02 -4.05
N VAL A 155 3.94 -7.96 -4.81
CA VAL A 155 5.21 -7.24 -4.80
C VAL A 155 4.92 -5.75 -4.68
N ASN A 156 5.60 -5.09 -3.75
CA ASN A 156 5.53 -3.64 -3.59
C ASN A 156 6.95 -3.09 -3.56
N SER A 157 7.17 -1.96 -4.19
CA SER A 157 8.47 -1.27 -4.11
C SER A 157 8.29 0.23 -4.15
N THR A 158 9.19 0.94 -3.49
CA THR A 158 9.27 2.40 -3.47
C THR A 158 10.67 2.81 -3.91
N HIS A 159 10.74 3.67 -4.90
CA HIS A 159 11.97 4.20 -5.46
C HIS A 159 11.97 5.72 -5.36
N THR A 160 13.13 6.30 -5.19
CA THR A 160 13.34 7.74 -5.28
C THR A 160 14.25 8.09 -6.46
N ALA A 161 13.98 9.20 -7.10
CA ALA A 161 14.85 9.74 -8.14
C ALA A 161 15.92 10.70 -7.58
N TYR A 162 15.82 11.07 -6.30
CA TYR A 162 16.69 12.04 -5.67
C TYR A 162 17.94 11.44 -5.04
N ALA A 163 19.04 12.18 -5.18
CA ALA A 163 20.31 11.88 -4.57
C ALA A 163 20.32 12.23 -3.07
N ARG A 164 21.35 11.75 -2.38
CA ARG A 164 21.66 12.16 -0.99
C ARG A 164 22.99 12.90 -0.97
N ASP A 165 23.17 13.72 0.03
CA ASP A 165 24.47 14.29 0.40
C ASP A 165 25.31 13.28 1.18
N THR A 166 26.51 13.70 1.61
CA THR A 166 27.44 12.91 2.41
C THR A 166 26.92 12.61 3.83
N SER A 167 25.92 13.34 4.28
CA SER A 167 25.24 13.14 5.56
C SER A 167 24.03 12.22 5.45
N GLY A 168 23.67 11.78 4.22
CA GLY A 168 22.51 10.93 3.97
C GLY A 168 21.19 11.68 3.80
N VAL A 169 21.21 13.01 3.84
CA VAL A 169 20.03 13.83 3.63
C VAL A 169 19.68 13.87 2.14
N VAL A 170 18.40 13.72 1.84
CA VAL A 170 17.92 13.82 0.44
C VAL A 170 18.03 15.27 -0.01
N ILE A 171 18.68 15.49 -1.15
CA ILE A 171 18.91 16.80 -1.75
C ILE A 171 18.11 16.95 -3.04
N ASN A 172 17.80 18.19 -3.42
CA ASN A 172 17.05 18.50 -4.64
C ASN A 172 17.94 18.39 -5.91
N LYS A 173 18.54 17.22 -6.09
CA LYS A 173 19.31 16.83 -7.28
C LYS A 173 18.94 15.40 -7.67
N PHE A 174 18.74 15.17 -8.96
CA PHE A 174 18.45 13.81 -9.43
C PHE A 174 19.69 12.93 -9.42
N LEU A 175 19.47 11.63 -9.18
CA LEU A 175 20.51 10.61 -9.30
C LEU A 175 21.12 10.58 -10.71
N TYR A 176 20.28 10.79 -11.73
CA TYR A 176 20.70 10.85 -13.12
C TYR A 176 21.77 11.92 -13.39
N ASP A 177 21.58 13.12 -12.82
CA ASP A 177 22.51 14.26 -12.99
C ASP A 177 23.89 14.00 -12.36
N ARG A 178 23.93 13.04 -11.42
CA ARG A 178 25.17 12.61 -10.74
C ARG A 178 25.79 11.34 -11.34
N GLY A 179 25.17 10.76 -12.35
CA GLY A 179 25.59 9.49 -12.92
C GLY A 179 25.36 8.28 -12.01
N GLU A 180 24.51 8.42 -10.97
CA GLU A 180 24.21 7.37 -9.98
C GLU A 180 23.02 6.49 -10.40
N GLY A 181 22.55 6.64 -11.65
CA GLY A 181 21.42 5.90 -12.21
C GLY A 181 20.12 6.70 -12.24
N LEU A 182 19.03 6.07 -12.67
CA LEU A 182 17.74 6.75 -12.81
C LEU A 182 16.96 6.83 -11.48
N MET A 183 17.04 5.78 -10.68
CA MET A 183 16.27 5.61 -9.46
C MET A 183 17.03 4.77 -8.45
N ARG A 184 16.79 5.02 -7.17
CA ARG A 184 17.30 4.24 -6.06
C ARG A 184 16.14 3.57 -5.33
N LEU A 185 16.24 2.27 -5.11
CA LEU A 185 15.29 1.52 -4.30
C LEU A 185 15.40 1.97 -2.84
N LYS A 186 14.28 2.36 -2.23
CA LYS A 186 14.17 2.67 -0.80
C LYS A 186 13.72 1.45 0.00
N ARG A 187 12.68 0.78 -0.50
CA ARG A 187 12.12 -0.42 0.13
C ARG A 187 11.43 -1.29 -0.91
N ALA A 188 11.43 -2.57 -0.67
CA ALA A 188 10.65 -3.54 -1.40
C ALA A 188 10.06 -4.58 -0.45
N THR A 189 8.89 -5.08 -0.77
CA THR A 189 8.24 -6.21 -0.10
C THR A 189 7.77 -7.19 -1.15
N ALA A 190 8.10 -8.46 -0.97
CA ALA A 190 7.55 -9.55 -1.75
C ALA A 190 6.85 -10.53 -0.82
N ALA A 191 5.62 -10.91 -1.14
CA ALA A 191 4.86 -11.88 -0.39
C ALA A 191 4.29 -12.94 -1.33
N VAL A 192 4.48 -14.20 -0.98
CA VAL A 192 3.94 -15.36 -1.68
C VAL A 192 3.08 -16.14 -0.70
N GLY A 193 1.84 -16.39 -1.04
CA GLY A 193 0.90 -17.09 -0.18
C GLY A 193 0.07 -18.13 -0.91
N THR A 194 -0.29 -19.19 -0.21
CA THR A 194 -1.21 -20.21 -0.69
C THR A 194 -2.19 -20.60 0.39
N SER A 195 -3.38 -20.99 0.00
CA SER A 195 -4.41 -21.50 0.90
C SER A 195 -4.79 -22.92 0.48
N LEU A 196 -4.78 -23.81 1.44
CA LEU A 196 -5.16 -25.21 1.31
C LEU A 196 -6.39 -25.47 2.17
N ASN A 197 -7.32 -26.24 1.70
CA ASN A 197 -8.50 -26.66 2.44
C ASN A 197 -8.87 -28.09 2.07
N GLY A 198 -9.53 -28.77 2.99
CA GLY A 198 -9.94 -30.15 2.81
C GLY A 198 -10.84 -30.65 3.94
N GLY A 199 -11.06 -31.97 4.00
CA GLY A 199 -11.73 -32.65 5.09
C GLY A 199 -13.25 -32.52 5.13
N LYS A 200 -13.90 -31.83 4.20
CA LYS A 200 -15.36 -31.64 4.17
C LYS A 200 -16.11 -32.97 4.09
N ASP A 201 -15.63 -33.86 3.21
CA ASP A 201 -16.27 -35.17 3.01
C ASP A 201 -15.97 -36.16 4.16
N ALA A 202 -14.92 -35.90 4.94
CA ALA A 202 -14.52 -36.70 6.09
C ALA A 202 -15.13 -36.19 7.42
N GLY A 203 -15.92 -35.12 7.40
CA GLY A 203 -16.58 -34.55 8.58
C GLY A 203 -15.70 -33.71 9.49
N PHE A 204 -14.48 -33.38 9.07
CA PHE A 204 -13.56 -32.48 9.75
C PHE A 204 -12.95 -31.46 8.77
N PRO A 205 -13.72 -30.45 8.34
CA PRO A 205 -13.23 -29.42 7.46
C PRO A 205 -12.04 -28.68 8.08
N TRP A 206 -11.01 -28.49 7.30
CA TRP A 206 -9.83 -27.73 7.70
C TRP A 206 -9.40 -26.75 6.62
N SER A 207 -8.74 -25.68 7.04
CA SER A 207 -8.10 -24.71 6.15
C SER A 207 -6.73 -24.33 6.69
N THR A 208 -5.77 -24.14 5.81
CA THR A 208 -4.43 -23.67 6.17
C THR A 208 -3.97 -22.67 5.15
N LYS A 209 -3.47 -21.54 5.63
CA LYS A 209 -2.84 -20.51 4.82
C LYS A 209 -1.36 -20.43 5.18
N ILE A 210 -0.51 -20.51 4.17
CA ILE A 210 0.95 -20.40 4.29
C ILE A 210 1.37 -19.15 3.51
N ASP A 211 2.01 -18.23 4.20
CA ASP A 211 2.53 -16.99 3.63
C ASP A 211 4.05 -16.93 3.87
N TYR A 212 4.81 -16.64 2.83
CA TYR A 212 6.20 -16.21 2.93
C TYR A 212 6.27 -14.73 2.61
N THR A 213 6.97 -13.97 3.43
CA THR A 213 7.15 -12.53 3.22
C THR A 213 8.62 -12.18 3.33
N MET A 214 9.09 -11.37 2.39
CA MET A 214 10.43 -10.80 2.39
C MET A 214 10.32 -9.28 2.29
N ASN A 215 10.98 -8.57 3.21
CA ASN A 215 11.08 -7.12 3.20
C ASN A 215 12.55 -6.72 3.03
N LEU A 216 12.77 -5.76 2.18
CA LEU A 216 14.05 -5.14 1.91
C LEU A 216 13.93 -3.65 2.17
N GLY A 217 14.77 -3.11 3.03
CA GLY A 217 14.89 -1.68 3.31
C GLY A 217 16.32 -1.20 3.05
N ARG A 218 16.46 -0.04 2.46
CA ARG A 218 17.74 0.64 2.33
C ARG A 218 17.76 1.85 3.24
N ASN A 219 18.70 1.84 4.19
CA ASN A 219 18.91 2.92 5.13
C ASN A 219 20.32 3.47 4.98
N TRP A 220 20.44 4.78 5.13
CA TRP A 220 21.75 5.40 5.16
C TRP A 220 22.51 5.01 6.43
N ASN A 221 23.76 4.59 6.27
CA ASN A 221 24.67 4.32 7.37
C ASN A 221 25.75 5.41 7.42
N GLN A 222 25.74 6.20 8.49
CA GLN A 222 26.65 7.32 8.65
C GLN A 222 28.12 6.87 8.71
N SER A 223 28.39 5.74 9.35
CA SER A 223 29.76 5.22 9.50
C SER A 223 30.34 4.72 8.18
N LEU A 224 29.51 4.19 7.30
CA LEU A 224 29.92 3.69 5.98
C LEU A 224 29.76 4.75 4.89
N GLN A 225 29.20 5.91 5.20
CA GLN A 225 28.82 6.97 4.24
C GLN A 225 28.11 6.40 3.02
N GLY A 226 27.22 5.44 3.24
CA GLY A 226 26.55 4.72 2.17
C GLY A 226 25.26 4.04 2.61
N ASP A 227 24.47 3.58 1.63
CA ASP A 227 23.25 2.83 1.90
C ASP A 227 23.57 1.41 2.35
N THR A 228 23.03 1.01 3.50
CA THR A 228 23.00 -0.38 3.95
C THR A 228 21.66 -1.00 3.63
N THR A 229 21.68 -2.29 3.28
CA THR A 229 20.48 -3.05 2.98
C THR A 229 20.13 -3.94 4.17
N ALA A 230 18.96 -3.72 4.75
CA ALA A 230 18.36 -4.61 5.74
C ALA A 230 17.35 -5.51 5.05
N ILE A 231 17.48 -6.82 5.25
CA ILE A 231 16.54 -7.81 4.72
C ILE A 231 15.95 -8.56 5.93
N THR A 232 14.62 -8.62 5.97
CA THR A 232 13.89 -9.49 6.90
C THR A 232 12.98 -10.40 6.08
N HIS A 233 12.94 -11.67 6.43
CA HIS A 233 12.07 -12.61 5.76
C HIS A 233 11.65 -13.75 6.69
N GLY A 234 10.47 -14.28 6.46
CA GLY A 234 9.90 -15.31 7.30
C GLY A 234 8.68 -15.97 6.71
N PHE A 235 8.27 -17.03 7.37
CA PHE A 235 7.03 -17.74 7.08
C PHE A 235 5.99 -17.43 8.15
N ALA A 236 4.73 -17.34 7.73
CA ALA A 236 3.58 -17.35 8.60
C ALA A 236 2.63 -18.47 8.17
N VAL A 237 2.14 -19.23 9.14
CA VAL A 237 1.17 -20.30 8.91
C VAL A 237 -0.02 -20.04 9.81
N ARG A 238 -1.20 -20.02 9.24
CA ARG A 238 -2.47 -19.87 9.94
C ARG A 238 -3.39 -20.95 9.45
N GLY A 239 -4.14 -21.56 10.35
CA GLY A 239 -5.09 -22.57 9.95
C GLY A 239 -6.12 -22.80 11.01
N GLY A 240 -7.16 -23.51 10.61
CA GLY A 240 -8.21 -23.95 11.51
C GLY A 240 -8.75 -25.31 11.08
N VAL A 241 -9.25 -26.05 12.05
CA VAL A 241 -9.96 -27.32 11.86
C VAL A 241 -11.21 -27.33 12.72
N GLN A 242 -12.31 -27.74 12.09
CA GLN A 242 -13.57 -27.97 12.80
C GLN A 242 -13.74 -29.47 13.05
N LEU A 243 -13.80 -29.85 14.30
CA LEU A 243 -14.01 -31.25 14.74
C LEU A 243 -15.42 -31.45 15.23
N PHE A 244 -16.11 -32.48 14.71
CA PHE A 244 -17.42 -32.90 15.16
C PHE A 244 -18.47 -31.77 15.24
N THR A 245 -18.42 -30.78 14.36
CA THR A 245 -19.35 -29.63 14.28
C THR A 245 -19.42 -28.72 15.52
N LYS A 246 -18.70 -29.02 16.59
CA LYS A 246 -18.75 -28.28 17.85
C LYS A 246 -17.41 -27.73 18.33
N TRP A 247 -16.33 -28.20 17.77
CA TRP A 247 -14.99 -27.78 18.15
C TRP A 247 -14.34 -27.04 16.99
N ASP A 248 -14.02 -25.79 17.19
CA ASP A 248 -13.22 -25.01 16.27
C ASP A 248 -11.86 -24.76 16.90
N ILE A 249 -10.82 -25.19 16.22
CA ILE A 249 -9.43 -25.01 16.64
C ILE A 249 -8.73 -24.18 15.59
N ASP A 250 -8.30 -22.98 15.96
CA ASP A 250 -7.51 -22.10 15.12
C ASP A 250 -6.07 -22.02 15.65
N PHE A 251 -5.12 -22.01 14.75
CA PHE A 251 -3.74 -21.81 15.11
C PHE A 251 -3.08 -20.76 14.20
N GLN A 252 -2.14 -20.04 14.78
CA GLN A 252 -1.27 -19.15 14.02
C GLN A 252 0.14 -19.29 14.57
N THR A 253 1.11 -19.41 13.67
CA THR A 253 2.53 -19.45 13.99
C THR A 253 3.34 -18.84 12.87
N GLY A 254 4.61 -18.57 13.09
CA GLY A 254 5.53 -18.14 12.06
C GLY A 254 6.98 -18.43 12.47
N TYR A 255 7.88 -18.24 11.53
CA TYR A 255 9.30 -18.41 11.72
C TYR A 255 10.06 -17.27 11.04
N ASP A 256 10.81 -16.52 11.83
CA ASP A 256 11.74 -15.52 11.32
C ASP A 256 13.03 -16.20 10.85
N LEU A 257 13.33 -16.07 9.57
CA LEU A 257 14.50 -16.73 8.96
C LEU A 257 15.81 -15.97 9.21
N VAL A 258 15.73 -14.70 9.61
CA VAL A 258 16.89 -13.87 9.96
C VAL A 258 17.32 -14.14 11.39
N LEU A 259 16.37 -14.05 12.33
CA LEU A 259 16.61 -14.31 13.76
C LEU A 259 16.69 -15.81 14.05
N LYS A 260 16.17 -16.67 13.15
CA LYS A 260 16.07 -18.13 13.31
C LYS A 260 15.22 -18.53 14.53
N GLU A 261 14.15 -17.80 14.76
CA GLU A 261 13.25 -17.98 15.89
C GLU A 261 11.80 -18.10 15.44
N PHE A 262 11.00 -18.82 16.24
CA PHE A 262 9.55 -18.82 16.06
C PHE A 262 8.96 -17.48 16.46
N THR A 263 8.05 -16.97 15.67
CA THR A 263 7.21 -15.83 16.07
C THR A 263 6.18 -16.27 17.10
N PRO A 264 5.51 -15.34 17.79
CA PRO A 264 4.46 -15.70 18.72
C PRO A 264 3.46 -16.68 18.12
N THR A 265 3.31 -17.82 18.75
CA THR A 265 2.38 -18.88 18.33
C THR A 265 1.14 -18.79 19.22
N ALA A 266 -0.04 -18.75 18.62
CA ALA A 266 -1.31 -18.74 19.30
C ALA A 266 -2.18 -19.90 18.82
N ILE A 267 -2.84 -20.55 19.76
CA ILE A 267 -3.83 -21.60 19.53
C ILE A 267 -5.12 -21.18 20.22
N ASN A 268 -6.19 -21.06 19.47
CA ASN A 268 -7.52 -20.74 19.95
C ASN A 268 -8.37 -21.99 19.82
N LEU A 269 -9.06 -22.32 20.87
CA LEU A 269 -10.04 -23.39 20.90
C LEU A 269 -11.39 -22.80 21.28
N HIS A 270 -12.37 -23.06 20.46
CA HIS A 270 -13.76 -22.73 20.72
C HIS A 270 -14.60 -24.02 20.75
N TRP A 271 -15.41 -24.18 21.77
CA TRP A 271 -16.27 -25.33 21.92
C TRP A 271 -17.70 -24.89 22.24
N ASP A 272 -18.62 -25.25 21.38
CA ASP A 272 -20.06 -25.04 21.57
C ASP A 272 -20.69 -26.23 22.28
N LEU A 273 -21.18 -25.99 23.51
CA LEU A 273 -21.82 -26.95 24.37
C LEU A 273 -23.35 -26.76 24.42
N HIS A 274 -23.97 -26.21 23.40
CA HIS A 274 -25.42 -25.97 23.29
C HIS A 274 -25.94 -24.82 24.17
N CYS A 275 -25.70 -24.83 25.47
CA CYS A 275 -26.09 -23.76 26.41
C CYS A 275 -24.85 -22.98 26.92
N TRP A 276 -23.66 -23.45 26.63
CA TRP A 276 -22.41 -22.90 27.10
C TRP A 276 -21.41 -22.85 25.94
N GLU A 277 -20.64 -21.79 25.88
CA GLU A 277 -19.51 -21.67 25.00
C GLU A 277 -18.23 -21.65 25.83
N LEU A 278 -17.24 -22.44 25.44
CA LEU A 278 -15.90 -22.44 26.02
C LEU A 278 -14.93 -21.92 25.01
N THR A 279 -14.21 -20.84 25.34
CA THR A 279 -13.11 -20.34 24.59
C THR A 279 -11.84 -20.46 25.40
N PHE A 280 -10.80 -21.00 24.77
CA PHE A 280 -9.48 -21.13 25.37
C PHE A 280 -8.43 -20.58 24.40
N ASN A 281 -7.63 -19.64 24.87
CA ASN A 281 -6.54 -19.05 24.13
C ASN A 281 -5.22 -19.43 24.79
N TRP A 282 -4.35 -20.06 24.04
CA TRP A 282 -3.04 -20.50 24.51
C TRP A 282 -1.93 -19.92 23.63
N ILE A 283 -0.94 -19.30 24.26
CA ILE A 283 0.23 -18.72 23.61
C ILE A 283 1.48 -19.45 24.13
N PRO A 284 1.83 -20.63 23.55
CA PRO A 284 2.97 -21.43 24.00
C PRO A 284 4.31 -20.78 23.68
N ILE A 285 4.40 -19.95 22.65
CA ILE A 285 5.63 -19.32 22.18
C ILE A 285 5.38 -17.84 21.98
N GLY A 286 6.19 -16.97 22.61
CA GLY A 286 6.12 -15.51 22.48
C GLY A 286 6.64 -14.78 23.72
N LEU A 287 6.70 -13.45 23.64
CA LEU A 287 7.12 -12.59 24.76
C LEU A 287 6.15 -12.60 25.95
N ARG A 288 4.90 -12.98 25.70
CA ARG A 288 3.84 -13.13 26.72
C ARG A 288 3.23 -14.51 26.56
N GLN A 289 3.91 -15.50 27.12
CA GLN A 289 3.34 -16.85 27.22
C GLN A 289 2.16 -16.82 28.20
N SER A 290 1.06 -17.42 27.81
CA SER A 290 -0.15 -17.53 28.64
C SER A 290 -0.86 -18.85 28.39
N PHE A 291 -1.55 -19.32 29.41
CA PHE A 291 -2.44 -20.49 29.36
C PHE A 291 -3.87 -20.04 29.45
#